data_dce1fca84952585f9327ead05a769490
#
_entry.id   dce1fca84952585f9327ead05a769490
#
_cell.length_a   1.000
_cell.length_b   1.000
_cell.length_c   1.000
_cell.angle_alpha   90.00
_cell.angle_beta   90.00
_cell.angle_gamma   90.00
#
_symmetry.space_group_name_H-M   'P 1'
#
loop_
_entity.id
_entity.type
_entity.pdbx_description
1 polymer ?
#
loop_
_entity_poly.entity_id
_entity_poly.type
_entity_poly.pdbx_seq_one_letter_code
_entity_poly.pdbx_strand_id
1 'polypeptide(L)'
;MEARFGQVLTAMITPFTDDGSLDLTGAATLARWLVEQGNEGLVVAGTTGESPTLTHDEQVDLVVAVADAVEVPVMAGAGSNDTEAAVELTRRCTQAGAAGILTVTPYY
;
A
#
# COMPACT_ATOMS: atom_id res chain seq x y z
N MET A 1 -16.39 16.02 -13.05
CA MET A 1 -16.16 14.60 -12.68
C MET A 1 -15.29 14.54 -11.46
N GLU A 2 -15.72 13.83 -10.45
CA GLU A 2 -14.89 13.62 -9.27
C GLU A 2 -13.78 12.61 -9.55
N ALA A 3 -12.60 12.88 -9.00
CA ALA A 3 -11.50 11.93 -9.04
C ALA A 3 -11.82 10.76 -8.10
N ARG A 4 -11.77 9.55 -8.62
CA ARG A 4 -12.12 8.33 -7.87
C ARG A 4 -11.30 8.14 -6.60
N PHE A 5 -10.02 8.51 -6.65
CA PHE A 5 -9.08 8.35 -5.53
C PHE A 5 -8.72 9.67 -4.87
N GLY A 6 -9.41 10.76 -5.20
CA GLY A 6 -9.09 12.12 -4.76
C GLY A 6 -8.02 12.78 -5.62
N GLN A 7 -7.57 13.94 -5.19
CA GLN A 7 -6.59 14.74 -5.90
C GLN A 7 -5.20 14.66 -5.30
N VAL A 8 -5.11 14.36 -4.00
CA VAL A 8 -3.84 14.29 -3.27
C VAL A 8 -3.72 12.91 -2.64
N LEU A 9 -2.79 12.12 -3.17
CA LEU A 9 -2.47 10.80 -2.65
C LEU A 9 -1.01 10.78 -2.24
N THR A 10 -0.71 10.29 -1.04
CA THR A 10 0.66 10.11 -0.59
C THR A 10 1.14 8.69 -0.86
N ALA A 11 2.28 8.58 -1.50
CA ALA A 11 3.03 7.32 -1.56
C ALA A 11 3.70 7.13 -0.19
N MET A 12 3.13 6.25 0.62
CA MET A 12 3.59 6.05 2.00
C MET A 12 4.94 5.35 2.06
N ILE A 13 5.77 5.79 2.99
CA ILE A 13 6.89 4.97 3.43
C ILE A 13 6.36 3.77 4.23
N THR A 14 7.14 2.71 4.30
CA THR A 14 6.81 1.54 5.12
C THR A 14 7.61 1.61 6.41
N PRO A 15 6.95 1.74 7.58
CA PRO A 15 7.65 1.75 8.85
C PRO A 15 8.17 0.35 9.23
N PHE A 16 9.35 0.33 9.84
CA PHE A 16 9.95 -0.88 10.38
C PHE A 16 10.30 -0.65 11.84
N THR A 17 10.28 -1.73 12.62
CA THR A 17 10.76 -1.69 14.00
C THR A 17 12.29 -1.69 14.01
N ASP A 18 12.89 -1.46 15.19
CA ASP A 18 14.34 -1.38 15.33
C ASP A 18 15.06 -2.68 14.92
N ASP A 19 14.37 -3.82 15.00
CA ASP A 19 14.94 -5.11 14.57
C ASP A 19 14.72 -5.42 13.08
N GLY A 20 14.12 -4.46 12.33
CA GLY A 20 13.88 -4.62 10.90
C GLY A 20 12.56 -5.29 10.53
N SER A 21 11.74 -5.63 11.53
CA SER A 21 10.40 -6.20 11.25
C SER A 21 9.43 -5.12 10.77
N LEU A 22 8.42 -5.54 10.00
CA LEU A 22 7.36 -4.65 9.56
C LEU A 22 6.57 -4.13 10.77
N ASP A 23 6.43 -2.80 10.85
CA ASP A 23 5.69 -2.13 11.93
C ASP A 23 4.27 -1.80 11.48
N LEU A 24 3.36 -2.73 11.65
CA LEU A 24 1.96 -2.53 11.22
C LEU A 24 1.24 -1.48 12.06
N THR A 25 1.53 -1.41 13.35
CA THR A 25 0.96 -0.38 14.23
C THR A 25 1.44 1.01 13.82
N GLY A 26 2.73 1.14 13.54
CA GLY A 26 3.32 2.37 13.03
C GLY A 26 2.73 2.78 11.68
N ALA A 27 2.50 1.82 10.80
CA ALA A 27 1.88 2.08 9.50
C ALA A 27 0.45 2.62 9.65
N ALA A 28 -0.35 2.04 10.53
CA ALA A 28 -1.70 2.51 10.81
C ALA A 28 -1.69 3.93 11.39
N THR A 29 -0.78 4.21 12.30
CA THR A 29 -0.63 5.55 12.91
C THR A 29 -0.23 6.58 11.87
N LEU A 30 0.75 6.25 11.01
CA LEU A 30 1.19 7.13 9.93
C LEU A 30 0.04 7.40 8.95
N ALA A 31 -0.71 6.37 8.58
CA ALA A 31 -1.84 6.50 7.67
C ALA A 31 -2.89 7.47 8.21
N ARG A 32 -3.27 7.34 9.47
CA ARG A 32 -4.24 8.24 10.11
C ARG A 32 -3.72 9.68 10.13
N TRP A 33 -2.44 9.85 10.45
CA TRP A 33 -1.83 11.18 10.47
C TRP A 33 -1.86 11.83 9.08
N LEU A 34 -1.53 11.06 8.04
CA LEU A 34 -1.56 11.56 6.66
C LEU A 34 -2.97 12.01 6.25
N VAL A 35 -3.99 11.24 6.61
CA VAL A 35 -5.39 11.61 6.33
C VAL A 35 -5.76 12.89 7.07
N GLU A 36 -5.35 13.03 8.34
CA GLU A 36 -5.58 14.25 9.12
C GLU A 36 -4.91 15.47 8.49
N GLN A 37 -3.78 15.29 7.79
CA GLN A 37 -3.08 16.35 7.10
C GLN A 37 -3.69 16.71 5.74
N GLY A 38 -4.76 16.05 5.32
CA GLY A 38 -5.49 16.40 4.11
C GLY A 38 -5.30 15.45 2.93
N ASN A 39 -4.67 14.31 3.12
CA ASN A 39 -4.56 13.33 2.04
C ASN A 39 -5.90 12.68 1.76
N GLU A 40 -6.25 12.59 0.48
CA GLU A 40 -7.52 12.05 0.04
C GLU A 40 -7.43 10.57 -0.36
N GLY A 41 -6.23 10.05 -0.42
CA GLY A 41 -5.94 8.65 -0.68
C GLY A 41 -4.49 8.34 -0.30
N LEU A 42 -4.17 7.06 -0.21
CA LEU A 42 -2.84 6.60 0.16
C LEU A 42 -2.39 5.52 -0.80
N VAL A 43 -1.10 5.51 -1.13
CA VAL A 43 -0.48 4.42 -1.90
C VAL A 43 0.43 3.65 -0.96
N VAL A 44 0.18 2.36 -0.82
CA VAL A 44 0.88 1.45 0.09
C VAL A 44 1.73 0.48 -0.72
N ALA A 45 2.92 0.21 -0.25
CA ALA A 45 3.84 -0.73 -0.88
C ALA A 45 4.14 -0.42 -2.36
N GLY A 46 4.22 0.87 -2.69
CA GLY A 46 4.81 1.32 -3.94
C GLY A 46 6.33 1.33 -3.83
N THR A 47 7.01 1.96 -4.78
CA THR A 47 8.47 2.09 -4.75
C THR A 47 8.93 2.85 -3.52
N THR A 48 8.26 3.95 -3.18
CA THR A 48 8.55 4.73 -1.97
C THR A 48 8.39 3.88 -0.71
N GLY A 49 7.44 2.95 -0.71
CA GLY A 49 7.21 2.02 0.40
C GLY A 49 8.12 0.81 0.38
N GLU A 50 9.16 0.80 -0.44
CA GLU A 50 10.19 -0.24 -0.49
C GLU A 50 9.64 -1.64 -0.83
N SER A 51 8.66 -1.69 -1.74
CA SER A 51 8.02 -2.96 -2.11
C SER A 51 9.00 -4.07 -2.48
N PRO A 52 10.15 -3.80 -3.16
CA PRO A 52 11.09 -4.88 -3.48
C PRO A 52 11.71 -5.57 -2.26
N THR A 53 11.69 -4.94 -1.10
CA THR A 53 12.26 -5.49 0.14
C THR A 53 11.22 -6.19 1.01
N LEU A 54 9.94 -6.13 0.61
CA LEU A 54 8.84 -6.75 1.35
C LEU A 54 8.47 -8.09 0.72
N THR A 55 8.12 -9.06 1.55
CA THR A 55 7.48 -10.28 1.05
C THR A 55 6.05 -9.95 0.62
N HIS A 56 5.44 -10.80 -0.19
CA HIS A 56 4.04 -10.62 -0.58
C HIS A 56 3.10 -10.67 0.63
N ASP A 57 3.39 -11.53 1.61
CA ASP A 57 2.61 -11.58 2.84
C ASP A 57 2.70 -10.27 3.61
N GLU A 58 3.90 -9.70 3.73
CA GLU A 58 4.08 -8.40 4.36
C GLU A 58 3.33 -7.29 3.63
N GLN A 59 3.35 -7.29 2.30
CA GLN A 59 2.60 -6.32 1.51
C GLN A 59 1.10 -6.41 1.77
N VAL A 60 0.56 -7.62 1.80
CA VAL A 60 -0.87 -7.85 2.08
C VAL A 60 -1.22 -7.41 3.50
N ASP A 61 -0.40 -7.78 4.49
CA ASP A 61 -0.62 -7.38 5.89
C ASP A 61 -0.61 -5.85 6.04
N LEU A 62 0.29 -5.19 5.32
CA LEU A 62 0.38 -3.73 5.32
C LEU A 62 -0.89 -3.09 4.73
N VAL A 63 -1.41 -3.64 3.63
CA VAL A 63 -2.66 -3.17 3.02
C VAL A 63 -3.83 -3.33 4.00
N VAL A 64 -3.94 -4.48 4.66
CA VAL A 64 -4.98 -4.72 5.67
C VAL A 64 -4.89 -3.68 6.79
N ALA A 65 -3.70 -3.48 7.34
CA ALA A 65 -3.51 -2.57 8.47
C ALA A 65 -3.87 -1.12 8.10
N VAL A 66 -3.47 -0.66 6.92
CA VAL A 66 -3.75 0.70 6.47
C VAL A 66 -5.22 0.86 6.09
N ALA A 67 -5.78 -0.09 5.35
CA ALA A 67 -7.19 -0.02 4.94
C ALA A 67 -8.14 -0.02 6.15
N ASP A 68 -7.81 -0.77 7.20
CA ASP A 68 -8.60 -0.79 8.43
C ASP A 68 -8.47 0.51 9.23
N ALA A 69 -7.37 1.23 9.06
CA ALA A 69 -7.08 2.42 9.85
C ALA A 69 -7.70 3.71 9.31
N VAL A 70 -8.06 3.75 8.03
CA VAL A 70 -8.53 4.97 7.35
C VAL A 70 -9.78 4.69 6.54
N GLU A 71 -10.52 5.77 6.23
CA GLU A 71 -11.73 5.69 5.39
C GLU A 71 -11.47 6.13 3.95
N VAL A 72 -10.33 6.76 3.68
CA VAL A 72 -9.95 7.17 2.34
C VAL A 72 -9.54 5.95 1.50
N PRO A 73 -9.62 6.03 0.16
CA PRO A 73 -9.16 4.94 -0.68
C PRO A 73 -7.69 4.61 -0.48
N VAL A 74 -7.38 3.32 -0.39
CA VAL A 74 -6.02 2.81 -0.30
C VAL A 74 -5.69 2.09 -1.61
N MET A 75 -4.64 2.54 -2.26
CA MET A 75 -4.10 1.93 -3.47
C MET A 75 -2.90 1.07 -3.08
N ALA A 76 -2.88 -0.17 -3.52
CA ALA A 76 -1.79 -1.09 -3.20
C ALA A 76 -0.83 -1.24 -4.38
N GLY A 77 0.46 -1.16 -4.12
CA GLY A 77 1.47 -1.58 -5.08
C GLY A 77 1.48 -3.10 -5.16
N ALA A 78 1.25 -3.64 -6.35
CA ALA A 78 1.17 -5.09 -6.56
C ALA A 78 1.96 -5.55 -7.79
N GLY A 79 2.84 -4.71 -8.31
CA GLY A 79 3.67 -5.06 -9.45
C GLY A 79 4.78 -6.03 -9.10
N SER A 80 5.19 -6.82 -10.07
CA SER A 80 6.29 -7.76 -9.96
C SER A 80 6.87 -8.00 -11.35
N ASN A 81 8.12 -8.41 -11.41
CA ASN A 81 8.70 -8.88 -12.67
C ASN A 81 8.14 -10.23 -13.11
N ASP A 82 7.52 -10.96 -12.18
CA ASP A 82 6.83 -12.21 -12.43
C ASP A 82 5.33 -11.93 -12.56
N THR A 83 4.79 -12.10 -13.75
CA THR A 83 3.37 -11.81 -14.04
C THR A 83 2.43 -12.65 -13.18
N GLU A 84 2.71 -13.92 -12.99
CA GLU A 84 1.86 -14.80 -12.18
C GLU A 84 1.83 -14.33 -10.72
N ALA A 85 2.98 -13.98 -10.17
CA ALA A 85 3.08 -13.42 -8.83
C ALA A 85 2.34 -12.09 -8.71
N ALA A 86 2.41 -11.22 -9.72
CA ALA A 86 1.71 -9.94 -9.74
C ALA A 86 0.19 -10.13 -9.77
N VAL A 87 -0.32 -11.11 -10.54
CA VAL A 87 -1.75 -11.44 -10.58
C VAL A 87 -2.24 -11.90 -9.21
N GLU A 88 -1.50 -12.81 -8.57
CA GLU A 88 -1.88 -13.32 -7.26
C GLU A 88 -1.83 -12.24 -6.19
N LEU A 89 -0.78 -11.42 -6.19
CA LEU A 89 -0.66 -10.31 -5.24
C LEU A 89 -1.79 -9.30 -5.44
N THR A 90 -2.16 -8.98 -6.68
CA THR A 90 -3.29 -8.11 -7.01
C THR A 90 -4.59 -8.65 -6.41
N ARG A 91 -4.83 -9.95 -6.57
CA ARG A 91 -6.03 -10.60 -6.00
C ARG A 91 -6.05 -10.49 -4.49
N ARG A 92 -4.93 -10.78 -3.84
CA ARG A 92 -4.82 -10.73 -2.38
C ARG A 92 -4.98 -9.31 -1.84
N CYS A 93 -4.36 -8.32 -2.48
CA CYS A 93 -4.49 -6.92 -2.07
C CYS A 93 -5.92 -6.41 -2.23
N THR A 94 -6.61 -6.81 -3.30
CA THR A 94 -8.01 -6.46 -3.51
C THR A 94 -8.89 -7.03 -2.41
N GLN A 95 -8.69 -8.29 -2.04
CA GLN A 95 -9.39 -8.94 -0.93
C GLN A 95 -9.07 -8.30 0.42
N ALA A 96 -7.86 -7.75 0.57
CA ALA A 96 -7.41 -7.08 1.79
C ALA A 96 -8.00 -5.68 1.98
N GLY A 97 -8.69 -5.14 0.99
CA GLY A 97 -9.34 -3.84 1.09
C GLY A 97 -8.79 -2.75 0.20
N ALA A 98 -7.85 -3.06 -0.70
CA ALA A 98 -7.36 -2.07 -1.64
C ALA A 98 -8.47 -1.63 -2.60
N ALA A 99 -8.62 -0.33 -2.77
CA ALA A 99 -9.58 0.26 -3.70
C ALA A 99 -9.03 0.39 -5.12
N GLY A 100 -7.73 0.27 -5.28
CA GLY A 100 -7.03 0.31 -6.56
C GLY A 100 -5.67 -0.35 -6.47
N ILE A 101 -5.10 -0.63 -7.62
CA ILE A 101 -3.81 -1.31 -7.74
C ILE A 101 -2.87 -0.44 -8.58
N LEU A 102 -1.67 -0.26 -8.07
CA LEU A 102 -0.58 0.39 -8.80
C LEU A 102 0.38 -0.70 -9.24
N THR A 103 0.52 -0.87 -10.55
CA THR A 103 1.35 -1.94 -11.12
C THR A 103 2.45 -1.34 -11.98
N VAL A 104 3.69 -1.77 -11.76
CA VAL A 104 4.79 -1.50 -12.68
C VAL A 104 4.83 -2.58 -13.75
N THR A 105 5.26 -2.20 -14.95
CA THR A 105 5.59 -3.21 -15.96
C THR A 105 6.86 -3.96 -15.54
N PRO A 106 7.07 -5.19 -15.99
CA PRO A 106 8.31 -5.89 -15.70
C PRO A 106 9.51 -5.04 -16.12
N TYR A 107 10.46 -4.91 -15.20
CA TYR A 107 11.65 -4.06 -15.39
C TYR A 107 12.94 -4.88 -15.49
N TYR A 108 12.78 -6.18 -15.75
CA TYR A 108 13.88 -7.11 -15.89
C TYR A 108 13.70 -7.96 -17.13
#